data_9df29296b0afc270acc63c0a80cd31bd
#
_entry.id   9df29296b0afc270acc63c0a80cd31bd
#
_cell.length_a   1.000
_cell.length_b   1.000
_cell.length_c   1.000
_cell.angle_alpha   90.00
_cell.angle_beta   90.00
_cell.angle_gamma   90.00
#
_symmetry.space_group_name_H-M   'P 1'
#
loop_
_entity.id
_entity.type
_entity.pdbx_description
1 polymer ?
#
loop_
_entity_poly.entity_id
_entity_poly.type
_entity_poly.pdbx_seq_one_letter_code
_entity_poly.pdbx_strand_id
1 'polypeptide(L)'
;MNTSFMIGCSSEETGYNVGQVIYNNPDNNAKTFKVCKWDESLRLKHLLVYSKKYNDTYSIGLDGNSSITGDYIEAKNEFTIINIYFNIVSGYLVCNNTVEEDGENELPLQITKITIAGA
;
A
#
# COMPACT_ATOMS: atom_id res chain seq x y z
N MET A 1 -22.75 -2.69 -20.83
CA MET A 1 -22.14 -2.84 -20.68
C MET A 1 -21.38 -2.60 -20.28
N ASN A 2 -21.80 -2.59 -20.08
CA ASN A 2 -21.08 -2.48 -19.71
C ASN A 2 -20.27 -2.26 -19.23
N THR A 3 -20.58 -2.02 -19.13
CA THR A 3 -19.85 -1.89 -18.74
C THR A 3 -18.92 -1.79 -18.39
N SER A 4 -19.21 -1.57 -18.52
CA SER A 4 -18.42 -1.61 -18.23
C SER A 4 -17.62 -1.45 -17.85
N PHE A 5 -18.01 -1.44 -17.96
CA PHE A 5 -17.34 -1.40 -17.63
C PHE A 5 -16.67 -1.03 -17.22
N MET A 6 -16.91 -0.90 -17.17
CA MET A 6 -16.43 -0.68 -16.76
C MET A 6 -15.61 -0.38 -16.43
N ILE A 7 -15.88 -0.26 -16.59
CA ILE A 7 -15.25 0.01 -16.19
C ILE A 7 -14.71 0.48 -15.62
N GLY A 8 -14.76 0.73 -15.66
CA GLY A 8 -14.52 1.06 -15.03
C GLY A 8 -14.68 1.77 -14.49
N CYS A 9 -15.27 1.93 -14.50
CA CYS A 9 -15.60 2.47 -14.00
C CYS A 9 -15.94 2.81 -13.37
N SER A 10 -16.36 2.70 -13.28
CA SER A 10 -16.88 3.04 -12.72
C SER A 10 -16.76 3.52 -11.83
N SER A 11 -16.71 3.34 -11.67
CA SER A 11 -16.59 3.80 -10.85
C SER A 11 -16.39 4.69 -10.13
N GLU A 12 -16.51 4.78 -10.32
CA GLU A 12 -16.20 5.85 -9.74
C GLU A 12 -16.80 6.22 -8.52
N GLU A 13 -17.78 5.95 -8.40
CA GLU A 13 -18.51 6.50 -7.39
C GLU A 13 -18.53 5.75 -6.11
N THR A 14 -18.01 4.61 -6.11
CA THR A 14 -18.25 3.78 -4.94
C THR A 14 -17.04 3.50 -4.09
N GLY A 15 -15.91 4.08 -4.43
CA GLY A 15 -14.72 3.85 -3.64
C GLY A 15 -14.08 2.50 -3.90
N TYR A 16 -13.40 1.97 -2.91
CA TYR A 16 -12.55 0.80 -3.10
C TYR A 16 -13.14 -0.43 -2.44
N ASN A 17 -12.92 -1.59 -3.06
CA ASN A 17 -13.52 -2.84 -2.60
C ASN A 17 -12.47 -3.91 -2.36
N VAL A 18 -12.84 -4.87 -1.51
CA VAL A 18 -11.98 -6.02 -1.23
C VAL A 18 -11.64 -6.75 -2.53
N GLY A 19 -10.39 -7.09 -2.70
CA GLY A 19 -9.90 -7.75 -3.88
C GLY A 19 -9.38 -6.82 -4.96
N GLN A 20 -9.63 -5.53 -4.81
CA GLN A 20 -9.21 -4.56 -5.81
C GLN A 20 -7.73 -4.28 -5.69
N VAL A 21 -7.05 -4.26 -6.85
CA VAL A 21 -5.66 -3.84 -6.92
C VAL A 21 -5.65 -2.32 -7.01
N ILE A 22 -5.06 -1.66 -6.02
CA ILE A 22 -5.05 -0.20 -5.99
C ILE A 22 -3.71 0.39 -6.41
N TYR A 23 -2.70 -0.45 -6.58
CA TYR A 23 -1.40 -0.02 -7.08
C TYR A 23 -0.74 -1.19 -7.79
N ASN A 24 -0.20 -0.94 -8.97
CA ASN A 24 0.49 -1.97 -9.72
C ASN A 24 1.52 -1.32 -10.62
N ASN A 25 2.79 -1.42 -10.23
CA ASN A 25 3.88 -0.86 -11.01
C ASN A 25 5.09 -1.79 -10.85
N PRO A 26 5.31 -2.69 -11.81
CA PRO A 26 6.39 -3.68 -11.71
C PRO A 26 7.79 -3.08 -11.58
N ASP A 27 7.95 -1.83 -12.01
CA ASP A 27 9.26 -1.19 -11.99
C ASP A 27 9.45 -0.25 -10.81
N ASN A 28 8.50 -0.23 -9.88
CA ASN A 28 8.60 0.71 -8.78
C ASN A 28 9.79 0.40 -7.89
N ASN A 29 10.57 1.43 -7.63
CA ASN A 29 11.74 1.33 -6.77
C ASN A 29 11.84 2.55 -5.86
N ALA A 30 10.72 3.19 -5.60
CA ALA A 30 10.68 4.42 -4.82
C ALA A 30 10.44 4.11 -3.35
N LYS A 31 11.09 4.88 -2.48
CA LYS A 31 10.83 4.79 -1.04
C LYS A 31 9.52 5.46 -0.68
N THR A 32 9.12 6.46 -1.45
CA THR A 32 7.89 7.20 -1.22
C THR A 32 7.17 7.32 -2.54
N PHE A 33 5.90 6.92 -2.57
CA PHE A 33 5.14 7.00 -3.82
C PHE A 33 3.65 7.09 -3.53
N LYS A 34 2.92 7.66 -4.46
CA LYS A 34 1.47 7.72 -4.41
C LYS A 34 0.89 6.36 -4.75
N VAL A 35 -0.02 5.90 -3.92
CA VAL A 35 -0.67 4.61 -4.14
C VAL A 35 -1.95 4.82 -4.95
N CYS A 36 -2.85 5.64 -4.44
CA CYS A 36 -4.14 5.88 -5.07
C CYS A 36 -4.76 7.11 -4.44
N LYS A 37 -5.83 7.57 -5.04
CA LYS A 37 -6.57 8.70 -4.50
C LYS A 37 -7.22 8.27 -3.20
N TRP A 38 -7.16 9.11 -2.18
CA TRP A 38 -7.78 8.78 -0.91
C TRP A 38 -9.29 8.76 -1.03
N ASP A 39 -9.91 7.79 -0.39
CA ASP A 39 -11.35 7.68 -0.28
C ASP A 39 -11.66 7.11 1.09
N GLU A 40 -12.76 7.56 1.70
CA GLU A 40 -13.11 7.10 3.03
C GLU A 40 -13.40 5.59 3.09
N SER A 41 -13.71 5.00 1.96
CA SER A 41 -13.88 3.54 1.92
C SER A 41 -12.60 2.78 2.23
N LEU A 42 -11.45 3.44 2.19
CA LEU A 42 -10.19 2.82 2.58
C LEU A 42 -9.97 2.77 4.08
N ARG A 43 -10.65 3.63 4.81
CA ARG A 43 -10.54 3.61 6.26
C ARG A 43 -11.06 2.27 6.74
N LEU A 44 -10.41 1.66 7.65
CA LEU A 44 -10.74 0.33 8.20
C LEU A 44 -10.41 -0.83 7.26
N LYS A 45 -9.78 -0.56 6.12
CA LYS A 45 -9.38 -1.64 5.22
C LYS A 45 -8.03 -2.19 5.60
N HIS A 46 -7.79 -3.42 5.19
CA HIS A 46 -6.46 -4.03 5.28
C HIS A 46 -5.89 -4.16 3.89
N LEU A 47 -4.61 -3.90 3.78
CA LEU A 47 -3.92 -3.92 2.50
C LEU A 47 -2.90 -5.04 2.48
N LEU A 48 -2.77 -5.67 1.31
CA LEU A 48 -1.69 -6.61 1.06
C LEU A 48 -0.67 -5.91 0.19
N VAL A 49 0.54 -5.78 0.70
CA VAL A 49 1.61 -5.03 0.06
C VAL A 49 2.69 -6.00 -0.37
N TYR A 50 2.91 -6.10 -1.67
CA TYR A 50 3.87 -7.05 -2.23
C TYR A 50 5.22 -6.39 -2.48
N SER A 51 6.28 -7.02 -1.96
CA SER A 51 7.65 -6.59 -2.17
C SER A 51 8.30 -7.50 -3.20
N LYS A 52 8.76 -6.92 -4.28
CA LYS A 52 9.51 -7.66 -5.29
C LYS A 52 10.88 -8.05 -4.76
N LYS A 53 11.50 -7.17 -3.96
CA LYS A 53 12.84 -7.39 -3.44
C LYS A 53 12.93 -8.69 -2.64
N TYR A 54 11.92 -8.96 -1.82
CA TYR A 54 11.92 -10.15 -0.98
C TYR A 54 10.94 -11.22 -1.44
N ASN A 55 10.17 -10.92 -2.50
CA ASN A 55 9.15 -11.83 -2.99
C ASN A 55 8.21 -12.22 -1.85
N ASP A 56 7.73 -11.24 -1.15
CA ASP A 56 6.94 -11.45 0.06
C ASP A 56 5.81 -10.43 0.12
N THR A 57 4.76 -10.78 0.87
CA THR A 57 3.58 -9.93 1.00
C THR A 57 3.35 -9.60 2.46
N TYR A 58 3.10 -8.33 2.72
CA TYR A 58 2.88 -7.84 4.08
C TYR A 58 1.45 -7.34 4.21
N SER A 59 0.81 -7.67 5.34
CA SER A 59 -0.55 -7.23 5.60
C SER A 59 -0.51 -6.02 6.51
N ILE A 60 -1.17 -4.94 6.10
CA ILE A 60 -1.16 -3.70 6.84
C ILE A 60 -2.59 -3.20 6.97
N GLY A 61 -3.03 -2.99 8.21
CA GLY A 61 -4.36 -2.45 8.45
C GLY A 61 -4.33 -0.95 8.57
N LEU A 62 -5.32 -0.31 7.96
CA LEU A 62 -5.50 1.13 8.10
C LEU A 62 -6.45 1.46 9.23
N ASP A 63 -7.00 0.44 9.86
CA ASP A 63 -8.12 0.57 10.77
C ASP A 63 -7.75 1.07 12.16
N GLY A 64 -6.52 1.05 12.53
CA GLY A 64 -6.12 1.49 13.85
C GLY A 64 -5.72 2.96 13.90
N ASN A 65 -5.87 3.67 12.81
CA ASN A 65 -5.27 4.99 12.71
C ASN A 65 -6.30 6.09 12.67
N SER A 66 -6.63 6.62 13.82
CA SER A 66 -7.66 7.64 13.91
C SER A 66 -7.23 8.98 13.32
N SER A 67 -5.94 9.22 13.22
CA SER A 67 -5.47 10.48 12.69
C SER A 67 -5.33 10.43 11.17
N ILE A 68 -5.54 9.27 10.59
CA ILE A 68 -5.46 9.08 9.16
C ILE A 68 -4.06 9.34 8.63
N THR A 69 -3.09 9.09 9.44
CA THR A 69 -1.72 9.17 8.99
C THR A 69 -1.22 7.86 8.43
N GLY A 70 -2.07 6.84 8.45
CA GLY A 70 -1.69 5.54 7.98
C GLY A 70 -1.28 4.62 9.11
N ASP A 71 -0.92 3.43 8.75
CA ASP A 71 -0.45 2.45 9.69
C ASP A 71 1.02 2.23 9.50
N TYR A 72 1.64 1.72 10.54
CA TYR A 72 3.07 1.48 10.53
C TYR A 72 3.33 0.03 10.90
N ILE A 73 4.10 -0.63 10.08
CA ILE A 73 4.54 -1.99 10.36
C ILE A 73 6.06 -2.04 10.34
N GLU A 74 6.59 -2.70 11.33
CA GLU A 74 8.02 -2.98 11.37
C GLU A 74 8.18 -4.48 11.56
N ALA A 75 8.87 -5.11 10.65
CA ALA A 75 9.17 -6.53 10.75
C ALA A 75 10.67 -6.70 10.82
N LYS A 76 11.11 -7.59 11.70
CA LYS A 76 12.53 -7.76 11.94
C LYS A 76 12.88 -9.23 11.88
N ASN A 77 13.94 -9.53 11.16
CA ASN A 77 14.48 -10.88 11.16
C ASN A 77 15.96 -10.79 11.45
N GLU A 78 16.69 -11.86 11.17
CA GLU A 78 18.11 -11.88 11.48
C GLU A 78 18.89 -10.80 10.76
N PHE A 79 18.43 -10.38 9.60
CA PHE A 79 19.25 -9.55 8.72
C PHE A 79 18.57 -8.28 8.26
N THR A 80 17.29 -8.11 8.49
CA THR A 80 16.57 -6.97 7.92
C THR A 80 15.62 -6.34 8.91
N ILE A 81 15.42 -5.06 8.75
CA ILE A 81 14.36 -4.32 9.43
C ILE A 81 13.51 -3.70 8.34
N ILE A 82 12.24 -4.04 8.32
CA ILE A 82 11.33 -3.61 7.27
C ILE A 82 10.32 -2.64 7.86
N ASN A 83 10.20 -1.49 7.21
CA ASN A 83 9.27 -0.44 7.63
C ASN A 83 8.37 -0.09 6.47
N ILE A 84 7.06 -0.16 6.69
CA ILE A 84 6.07 0.25 5.70
C ILE A 84 5.08 1.16 6.42
N TYR A 85 4.83 2.32 5.84
CA TYR A 85 4.09 3.36 6.50
C TYR A 85 3.22 4.08 5.48
N PHE A 86 1.97 4.33 5.83
CA PHE A 86 1.02 4.98 4.94
C PHE A 86 0.56 6.32 5.52
N ASN A 87 0.48 7.32 4.66
CA ASN A 87 -0.01 8.64 5.00
C ASN A 87 -1.01 9.09 3.96
N ILE A 88 -1.79 10.10 4.33
CA ILE A 88 -2.63 10.79 3.36
C ILE A 88 -1.99 12.15 3.11
N VAL A 89 -1.60 12.40 1.87
CA VAL A 89 -0.94 13.63 1.47
C VAL A 89 -1.67 14.19 0.25
N SER A 90 -2.18 15.40 0.39
CA SER A 90 -2.83 16.11 -0.70
C SER A 90 -3.90 15.28 -1.41
N GLY A 91 -4.65 14.52 -0.61
CA GLY A 91 -5.75 13.74 -1.14
C GLY A 91 -5.36 12.39 -1.71
N TYR A 92 -4.11 11.96 -1.50
CA TYR A 92 -3.65 10.66 -1.97
C TYR A 92 -3.13 9.82 -0.82
N LEU A 93 -3.36 8.53 -0.92
CA LEU A 93 -2.70 7.58 -0.03
C LEU A 93 -1.28 7.42 -0.52
N VAL A 94 -0.32 7.68 0.36
CA VAL A 94 1.10 7.67 0.03
C VAL A 94 1.77 6.61 0.88
N CYS A 95 2.61 5.80 0.24
CA CYS A 95 3.36 4.76 0.90
C CYS A 95 4.80 5.19 1.08
N ASN A 96 5.32 5.01 2.29
CA ASN A 96 6.74 5.15 2.58
C ASN A 96 7.25 3.79 2.97
N ASN A 97 8.39 3.40 2.43
CA ASN A 97 8.92 2.08 2.74
C ASN A 97 10.45 2.10 2.73
N THR A 98 11.03 1.39 3.69
CA THR A 98 12.47 1.24 3.77
C THR A 98 12.80 -0.11 4.37
N VAL A 99 13.99 -0.57 4.09
CA VAL A 99 14.54 -1.74 4.71
C VAL A 99 16.01 -1.48 5.02
N GLU A 100 16.47 -2.02 6.13
CA GLU A 100 17.86 -1.96 6.53
C GLU A 100 18.46 -3.35 6.40
N GLU A 101 19.53 -3.47 5.63
CA GLU A 101 20.20 -4.74 5.39
C GLU A 101 21.68 -4.59 5.59
N ASP A 102 22.25 -5.45 6.41
CA ASP A 102 23.73 -5.54 6.56
C ASP A 102 24.37 -4.18 6.80
N GLY A 103 23.73 -3.36 7.62
CA GLY A 103 24.25 -2.03 7.91
C GLY A 103 23.91 -0.98 6.90
N GLU A 104 23.25 -1.34 5.83
CA GLU A 104 22.78 -0.40 4.83
C GLU A 104 21.38 0.03 5.17
N ASN A 105 21.14 1.31 5.28
CA ASN A 105 19.87 1.83 5.72
C ASN A 105 19.02 2.36 4.58
N GLU A 106 17.72 2.27 4.75
CA GLU A 106 16.79 3.01 3.92
C GLU A 106 16.84 2.62 2.45
N LEU A 107 17.01 1.36 2.20
CA LEU A 107 16.83 0.85 0.85
C LEU A 107 15.33 0.69 0.58
N PRO A 108 14.89 0.85 -0.68
CA PRO A 108 13.48 0.63 -0.97
C PRO A 108 13.14 -0.85 -0.97
N LEU A 109 11.92 -1.16 -0.57
CA LEU A 109 11.41 -2.53 -0.57
C LEU A 109 10.98 -2.99 -1.95
N GLN A 110 10.92 -2.10 -2.92
CA GLN A 110 10.42 -2.40 -4.25
C GLN A 110 8.98 -2.93 -4.18
N ILE A 111 8.11 -2.10 -3.65
CA ILE A 111 6.70 -2.45 -3.55
C ILE A 111 6.06 -2.22 -4.91
N THR A 112 5.61 -3.29 -5.53
CA THR A 112 5.12 -3.23 -6.89
C THR A 112 3.63 -3.44 -7.00
N LYS A 113 2.97 -3.92 -5.93
CA LYS A 113 1.54 -4.20 -6.00
C LYS A 113 0.92 -4.06 -4.62
N ILE A 114 -0.24 -3.41 -4.57
CA ILE A 114 -1.01 -3.27 -3.34
C ILE A 114 -2.46 -3.63 -3.65
N THR A 115 -3.03 -4.53 -2.84
CA THR A 115 -4.37 -5.05 -3.03
C THR A 115 -5.16 -4.87 -1.75
N ILE A 116 -6.45 -4.59 -1.85
CA ILE A 116 -7.32 -4.52 -0.68
C ILE A 116 -7.68 -5.93 -0.26
N ALA A 117 -7.31 -6.30 0.97
CA ALA A 117 -7.51 -7.67 1.44
C ALA A 117 -8.76 -7.83 2.28
N GLY A 118 -9.21 -6.76 2.97
CA GLY A 118 -10.35 -6.90 3.83
C GLY A 118 -10.75 -5.57 4.43
N ALA A 119 -11.69 -5.63 5.33
CA ALA A 119 -12.20 -4.46 6.01
C ALA A 119 -12.12 -4.64 7.51
#